data_fd7ddab8c5cd2bc895eaddae907a6574
#
_entry.id   fd7ddab8c5cd2bc895eaddae907a6574
#
_cell.length_a   1.000
_cell.length_b   1.000
_cell.length_c   1.000
_cell.angle_alpha   90.00
_cell.angle_beta   90.00
_cell.angle_gamma   90.00
#
_symmetry.space_group_name_H-M   'P 1'
#
loop_
_entity.id
_entity.type
_entity.pdbx_description
1 polymer ?
#
loop_
_entity_poly.entity_id
_entity_poly.type
_entity_poly.pdbx_seq_one_letter_code
_entity_poly.pdbx_strand_id
1 'polypeptide(L)'
;MRLVHVIDPREAEIDFGPWSQHRILKHLEFNAVDLLAEAQQQIAAVCPEVVVETSSMVGRPLQMLIALSREALMTVVGTSRAETQGAAHAGSVAVSVSAHGYGPVVVVRGVRNDAHAEQQRTIVVAVDSSEAADNATEWAFAEAALRGADLTAVFSCGELPGSLTDRDSEPRWWLEYQAQQLQLLNEHIERWSEHYPEVVVHCAVTSGRTAWALMRWAHEAQLIVVGSRGRSEFVGAVLGSTSHALIHHSPCPVMIVPSSASSNRSGQP
;
A
#
# COMPACT_ATOMS: atom_id res chain seq x y z
N MET A 1 -18.54 4.19 2.81
CA MET A 1 -17.18 4.20 3.43
C MET A 1 -17.33 4.19 4.94
N ARG A 2 -16.44 3.50 5.68
CA ARG A 2 -16.47 3.48 7.15
C ARG A 2 -15.19 4.10 7.69
N LEU A 3 -15.32 5.16 8.51
CA LEU A 3 -14.23 5.75 9.28
C LEU A 3 -14.20 5.13 10.68
N VAL A 4 -13.05 4.65 11.09
CA VAL A 4 -12.89 3.98 12.38
C VAL A 4 -11.78 4.64 13.18
N HIS A 5 -12.07 4.98 14.43
CA HIS A 5 -11.06 5.40 15.41
C HIS A 5 -11.05 4.41 16.58
N VAL A 6 -9.88 3.85 16.89
CA VAL A 6 -9.73 2.92 18.02
C VAL A 6 -8.93 3.60 19.11
N ILE A 7 -9.57 3.76 20.27
CA ILE A 7 -8.99 4.38 21.46
C ILE A 7 -8.27 3.27 22.25
N ASP A 8 -6.95 3.40 22.37
CA ASP A 8 -6.17 2.45 23.20
C ASP A 8 -6.33 2.81 24.68
N PRO A 9 -6.95 1.94 25.51
CA PRO A 9 -7.15 2.25 26.93
C PRO A 9 -5.82 2.44 27.68
N ARG A 10 -4.70 1.95 27.16
CA ARG A 10 -3.37 2.15 27.76
C ARG A 10 -2.91 3.61 27.68
N GLU A 11 -3.45 4.41 26.76
CA GLU A 11 -3.20 5.86 26.73
C GLU A 11 -3.79 6.57 27.96
N ALA A 12 -4.76 5.94 28.64
CA ALA A 12 -5.34 6.44 29.89
C ALA A 12 -4.63 5.88 31.15
N GLU A 13 -3.70 4.92 31.00
CA GLU A 13 -2.94 4.32 32.10
C GLU A 13 -1.77 5.26 32.54
N ILE A 14 -2.09 6.51 32.82
CA ILE A 14 -1.15 7.42 33.47
C ILE A 14 -1.35 7.24 34.98
N ASP A 15 -0.27 7.22 35.74
CA ASP A 15 -0.11 6.80 37.13
C ASP A 15 -0.81 7.71 38.20
N PHE A 16 -2.06 8.12 37.94
CA PHE A 16 -2.85 9.00 38.82
C PHE A 16 -4.05 8.34 39.52
N GLY A 17 -4.14 7.01 39.48
CA GLY A 17 -5.20 6.23 40.12
C GLY A 17 -6.50 6.08 39.31
N PRO A 18 -7.43 5.21 39.76
CA PRO A 18 -8.58 4.75 38.95
C PRO A 18 -9.56 5.84 38.54
N TRP A 19 -9.68 6.92 39.32
CA TRP A 19 -10.58 8.05 39.01
C TRP A 19 -10.08 8.89 37.86
N SER A 20 -8.75 9.01 37.68
CA SER A 20 -8.16 9.74 36.57
C SER A 20 -8.25 8.97 35.29
N GLN A 21 -8.10 7.64 35.31
CA GLN A 21 -8.23 6.78 34.13
C GLN A 21 -9.62 6.92 33.47
N HIS A 22 -10.69 6.90 34.26
CA HIS A 22 -12.06 7.05 33.75
C HIS A 22 -12.27 8.44 33.09
N ARG A 23 -11.74 9.50 33.70
CA ARG A 23 -11.86 10.85 33.13
C ARG A 23 -11.05 11.00 31.84
N ILE A 24 -9.85 10.44 31.78
CA ILE A 24 -9.00 10.46 30.60
C ILE A 24 -9.67 9.67 29.48
N LEU A 25 -10.18 8.48 29.75
CA LEU A 25 -10.87 7.67 28.74
C LEU A 25 -12.09 8.41 28.16
N LYS A 26 -12.93 9.03 29.01
CA LYS A 26 -14.04 9.87 28.52
C LYS A 26 -13.57 11.05 27.67
N HIS A 27 -12.45 11.65 27.99
CA HIS A 27 -11.89 12.73 27.18
C HIS A 27 -11.38 12.21 25.83
N LEU A 28 -10.74 11.05 25.80
CA LEU A 28 -10.33 10.39 24.55
C LEU A 28 -11.54 9.99 23.68
N GLU A 29 -12.62 9.50 24.29
CA GLU A 29 -13.87 9.20 23.60
C GLU A 29 -14.51 10.45 22.98
N PHE A 30 -14.53 11.57 23.71
CA PHE A 30 -15.01 12.84 23.20
C PHE A 30 -14.16 13.35 22.03
N ASN A 31 -12.84 13.35 22.17
CA ASN A 31 -11.92 13.75 21.11
C ASN A 31 -12.06 12.86 19.86
N ALA A 32 -12.33 11.57 20.04
CA ALA A 32 -12.54 10.64 18.93
C ALA A 32 -13.79 11.00 18.10
N VAL A 33 -14.86 11.45 18.76
CA VAL A 33 -16.10 11.90 18.07
C VAL A 33 -15.81 13.15 17.24
N ASP A 34 -15.11 14.13 17.81
CA ASP A 34 -14.76 15.37 17.10
C ASP A 34 -13.84 15.09 15.91
N LEU A 35 -12.82 14.24 16.08
CA LEU A 35 -11.90 13.83 15.02
C LEU A 35 -12.64 13.14 13.86
N LEU A 36 -13.57 12.23 14.19
CA LEU A 36 -14.35 11.52 13.18
C LEU A 36 -15.33 12.46 12.45
N ALA A 37 -15.94 13.41 13.16
CA ALA A 37 -16.84 14.40 12.57
C ALA A 37 -16.07 15.33 11.62
N GLU A 38 -14.88 15.79 12.01
CA GLU A 38 -14.03 16.62 11.15
C GLU A 38 -13.62 15.85 9.89
N ALA A 39 -13.15 14.60 10.02
CA ALA A 39 -12.77 13.76 8.89
C ALA A 39 -13.98 13.50 7.95
N GLN A 40 -15.18 13.26 8.50
CA GLN A 40 -16.39 13.10 7.71
C GLN A 40 -16.74 14.36 6.92
N GLN A 41 -16.59 15.55 7.52
CA GLN A 41 -16.83 16.82 6.84
C GLN A 41 -15.82 17.06 5.70
N GLN A 42 -14.55 16.73 5.92
CA GLN A 42 -13.51 16.85 4.88
C GLN A 42 -13.82 15.95 3.68
N ILE A 43 -14.26 14.70 3.91
CA ILE A 43 -14.65 13.79 2.84
C ILE A 43 -15.89 14.31 2.11
N ALA A 44 -16.91 14.74 2.83
CA ALA A 44 -18.13 15.27 2.23
C ALA A 44 -17.88 16.53 1.37
N ALA A 45 -16.86 17.32 1.70
CA ALA A 45 -16.46 18.48 0.92
C ALA A 45 -15.80 18.11 -0.43
N VAL A 46 -15.11 16.97 -0.48
CA VAL A 46 -14.38 16.52 -1.69
C VAL A 46 -15.21 15.53 -2.51
N CYS A 47 -15.93 14.63 -1.83
CA CYS A 47 -16.71 13.55 -2.43
C CYS A 47 -18.11 13.47 -1.79
N PRO A 48 -19.05 14.40 -2.10
CA PRO A 48 -20.34 14.49 -1.44
C PRO A 48 -21.25 13.28 -1.70
N GLU A 49 -21.00 12.50 -2.76
CA GLU A 49 -21.74 11.28 -3.10
C GLU A 49 -21.37 10.08 -2.23
N VAL A 50 -20.26 10.14 -1.47
CA VAL A 50 -19.80 9.04 -0.65
C VAL A 50 -20.52 9.03 0.69
N VAL A 51 -21.29 7.97 0.95
CA VAL A 51 -21.89 7.75 2.27
C VAL A 51 -20.81 7.35 3.26
N VAL A 52 -20.61 8.17 4.29
CA VAL A 52 -19.58 7.96 5.32
C VAL A 52 -20.23 7.61 6.66
N GLU A 53 -19.92 6.43 7.16
CA GLU A 53 -20.26 5.98 8.51
C GLU A 53 -19.05 6.18 9.43
N THR A 54 -19.27 6.62 10.65
CA THR A 54 -18.23 6.83 11.67
C THR A 54 -18.41 5.85 12.83
N SER A 55 -17.32 5.35 13.37
CA SER A 55 -17.31 4.43 14.50
C SER A 55 -16.09 4.64 15.39
N SER A 56 -16.31 4.91 16.68
CA SER A 56 -15.25 4.89 17.70
C SER A 56 -15.39 3.64 18.55
N MET A 57 -14.27 3.04 18.90
CA MET A 57 -14.19 1.80 19.68
C MET A 57 -13.04 1.87 20.68
N VAL A 58 -13.23 1.30 21.87
CA VAL A 58 -12.17 1.18 22.88
C VAL A 58 -11.55 -0.20 22.80
N GLY A 59 -10.26 -0.28 22.64
CA GLY A 59 -9.56 -1.57 22.55
C GLY A 59 -8.13 -1.45 22.03
N ARG A 60 -7.53 -2.58 21.69
CA ARG A 60 -6.20 -2.60 21.07
C ARG A 60 -6.29 -2.30 19.57
N PRO A 61 -5.75 -1.17 19.09
CA PRO A 61 -5.94 -0.73 17.69
C PRO A 61 -5.57 -1.79 16.66
N LEU A 62 -4.42 -2.44 16.82
CA LEU A 62 -3.98 -3.47 15.91
C LEU A 62 -4.95 -4.63 15.76
N GLN A 63 -5.41 -5.19 16.89
CA GLN A 63 -6.30 -6.35 16.88
C GLN A 63 -7.65 -6.01 16.27
N MET A 64 -8.18 -4.83 16.60
CA MET A 64 -9.48 -4.38 16.10
C MET A 64 -9.44 -4.06 14.60
N LEU A 65 -8.40 -3.37 14.12
CA LEU A 65 -8.25 -3.05 12.70
C LEU A 65 -8.04 -4.31 11.85
N ILE A 66 -7.27 -5.30 12.33
CA ILE A 66 -7.14 -6.60 11.67
C ILE A 66 -8.51 -7.32 11.63
N ALA A 67 -9.27 -7.31 12.71
CA ALA A 67 -10.60 -7.94 12.71
C ALA A 67 -11.55 -7.27 11.71
N LEU A 68 -11.56 -5.94 11.66
CA LEU A 68 -12.38 -5.16 10.73
C LEU A 68 -11.98 -5.33 9.26
N SER A 69 -10.71 -5.61 8.99
CA SER A 69 -10.24 -5.84 7.62
C SER A 69 -10.84 -7.09 6.97
N ARG A 70 -11.47 -7.99 7.74
CA ARG A 70 -12.18 -9.17 7.20
C ARG A 70 -13.42 -8.81 6.39
N GLU A 71 -14.09 -7.74 6.78
CA GLU A 71 -15.36 -7.29 6.18
C GLU A 71 -15.15 -6.12 5.21
N ALA A 72 -13.93 -5.59 5.16
CA ALA A 72 -13.58 -4.46 4.32
C ALA A 72 -13.07 -4.94 2.95
N LEU A 73 -13.53 -4.27 1.88
CA LEU A 73 -12.94 -4.47 0.55
C LEU A 73 -11.47 -4.06 0.55
N MET A 74 -11.14 -2.99 1.28
CA MET A 74 -9.81 -2.42 1.40
C MET A 74 -9.70 -1.68 2.74
N THR A 75 -8.54 -1.72 3.37
CA THR A 75 -8.25 -0.94 4.58
C THR A 75 -7.25 0.16 4.25
N VAL A 76 -7.57 1.41 4.61
CA VAL A 76 -6.66 2.55 4.40
C VAL A 76 -6.16 3.02 5.76
N VAL A 77 -4.84 3.13 5.89
CA VAL A 77 -4.17 3.58 7.12
C VAL A 77 -3.14 4.66 6.81
N GLY A 78 -3.03 5.64 7.69
CA GLY A 78 -1.99 6.65 7.60
C GLY A 78 -0.70 6.22 8.30
N THR A 79 0.42 6.87 7.95
CA THR A 79 1.66 6.80 8.75
C THR A 79 1.61 7.84 9.85
N SER A 80 2.10 7.51 11.06
CA SER A 80 2.18 8.51 12.12
C SER A 80 3.17 9.62 11.75
N ARG A 81 2.74 10.87 11.89
CA ARG A 81 3.65 12.01 11.92
C ARG A 81 4.35 12.01 13.28
N ALA A 82 5.55 11.48 13.35
CA ALA A 82 6.45 11.86 14.43
C ALA A 82 6.86 13.30 14.14
N GLU A 83 6.36 14.27 14.91
CA GLU A 83 6.66 15.72 14.79
C GLU A 83 8.12 16.06 15.06
N THR A 84 8.96 15.10 15.42
CA THR A 84 10.36 15.27 15.70
C THR A 84 11.22 14.66 14.60
N GLN A 85 11.85 15.55 13.82
CA GLN A 85 12.95 15.27 12.89
C GLN A 85 12.61 14.52 11.57
N GLY A 86 11.87 15.14 10.67
CA GLY A 86 12.10 15.03 9.21
C GLY A 86 11.88 13.70 8.50
N ALA A 87 11.68 12.60 9.19
CA ALA A 87 11.41 11.29 8.59
C ALA A 87 10.12 10.70 9.16
N ALA A 88 9.03 10.78 8.41
CA ALA A 88 7.81 10.07 8.73
C ALA A 88 8.09 8.55 8.65
N HIS A 89 8.19 7.89 9.79
CA HIS A 89 8.27 6.43 9.85
C HIS A 89 6.84 5.86 9.85
N ALA A 90 6.64 4.77 9.13
CA ALA A 90 5.38 4.04 9.24
C ALA A 90 5.19 3.58 10.69
N GLY A 91 4.06 3.95 11.30
CA GLY A 91 3.73 3.50 12.64
C GLY A 91 3.59 1.97 12.69
N SER A 92 3.85 1.39 13.87
CA SER A 92 3.75 -0.06 14.08
C SER A 92 2.38 -0.63 13.67
N VAL A 93 1.31 0.17 13.78
CA VAL A 93 -0.05 -0.22 13.37
C VAL A 93 -0.13 -0.40 11.86
N ALA A 94 0.37 0.55 11.06
CA ALA A 94 0.33 0.44 9.59
C ALA A 94 1.08 -0.78 9.09
N VAL A 95 2.31 -1.01 9.59
CA VAL A 95 3.12 -2.19 9.25
C VAL A 95 2.40 -3.49 9.64
N SER A 96 1.86 -3.54 10.85
CA SER A 96 1.24 -4.77 11.36
C SER A 96 -0.10 -5.06 10.70
N VAL A 97 -0.92 -4.04 10.39
CA VAL A 97 -2.16 -4.24 9.62
C VAL A 97 -1.85 -4.69 8.20
N SER A 98 -0.81 -4.13 7.56
CA SER A 98 -0.35 -4.57 6.23
C SER A 98 0.16 -6.02 6.23
N ALA A 99 0.69 -6.49 7.36
CA ALA A 99 1.21 -7.85 7.50
C ALA A 99 0.12 -8.90 7.78
N HIS A 100 -0.92 -8.53 8.52
CA HIS A 100 -1.90 -9.46 9.07
C HIS A 100 -3.34 -9.19 8.64
N GLY A 101 -3.59 -8.13 7.87
CA GLY A 101 -4.92 -7.82 7.32
C GLY A 101 -5.40 -8.89 6.34
N TYR A 102 -6.72 -9.06 6.25
CA TYR A 102 -7.34 -10.09 5.41
C TYR A 102 -7.56 -9.64 3.96
N GLY A 103 -7.62 -8.35 3.71
CA GLY A 103 -7.73 -7.73 2.39
C GLY A 103 -6.59 -6.76 2.10
N PRO A 104 -6.60 -6.09 0.94
CA PRO A 104 -5.61 -5.09 0.60
C PRO A 104 -5.54 -3.97 1.63
N VAL A 105 -4.33 -3.55 1.95
CA VAL A 105 -4.06 -2.45 2.87
C VAL A 105 -3.32 -1.35 2.13
N VAL A 106 -3.91 -0.16 2.08
CA VAL A 106 -3.28 1.03 1.51
C VAL A 106 -2.67 1.84 2.64
N VAL A 107 -1.37 2.04 2.57
CA VAL A 107 -0.64 2.91 3.50
C VAL A 107 -0.41 4.27 2.84
N VAL A 108 -0.99 5.31 3.42
CA VAL A 108 -0.89 6.69 2.94
C VAL A 108 0.11 7.45 3.79
N ARG A 109 1.03 8.16 3.13
CA ARG A 109 2.04 8.98 3.79
C ARG A 109 1.79 10.45 3.48
N GLY A 110 1.58 11.25 4.54
CA GLY A 110 1.53 12.71 4.50
C GLY A 110 0.78 13.34 3.32
N VAL A 111 0.32 14.55 3.49
CA VAL A 111 -0.30 15.29 2.38
C VAL A 111 0.83 15.74 1.45
N ARG A 112 0.89 15.20 0.24
CA ARG A 112 1.58 15.87 -0.86
C ARG A 112 0.65 17.01 -1.29
N ASN A 113 0.94 18.22 -0.80
CA ASN A 113 0.29 19.45 -1.26
C ASN A 113 0.85 19.89 -2.65
N ASP A 114 1.23 18.94 -3.49
CA ASP A 114 1.83 19.27 -4.77
C ASP A 114 0.72 19.41 -5.81
N ALA A 115 0.62 20.62 -6.38
CA ALA A 115 -0.17 20.89 -7.59
C ALA A 115 0.24 20.02 -8.81
N HIS A 116 1.24 19.17 -8.66
CA HIS A 116 1.67 18.15 -9.62
C HIS A 116 0.88 16.83 -9.53
N ALA A 117 -0.03 16.68 -8.57
CA ALA A 117 -0.83 15.47 -8.41
C ALA A 117 -1.72 15.17 -9.63
N GLU A 118 -2.10 16.20 -10.41
CA GLU A 118 -2.88 16.04 -11.63
C GLU A 118 -2.07 15.49 -12.83
N GLN A 119 -0.74 15.52 -12.78
CA GLN A 119 0.13 15.00 -13.84
C GLN A 119 0.62 13.56 -13.58
N GLN A 120 0.44 13.03 -12.39
CA GLN A 120 0.85 11.68 -12.03
C GLN A 120 -0.24 10.68 -12.42
N ARG A 121 -0.10 10.08 -13.60
CA ARG A 121 -1.14 9.23 -14.21
C ARG A 121 -0.87 7.73 -14.09
N THR A 122 0.25 7.29 -13.56
CA THR A 122 0.60 5.86 -13.56
C THR A 122 0.33 5.18 -12.21
N ILE A 123 -0.17 3.96 -12.28
CA ILE A 123 -0.14 2.99 -11.19
C ILE A 123 1.09 2.10 -11.42
N VAL A 124 1.85 1.78 -10.40
CA VAL A 124 3.02 0.91 -10.53
C VAL A 124 2.75 -0.40 -9.80
N VAL A 125 2.98 -1.52 -10.45
CA VAL A 125 2.88 -2.85 -9.82
C VAL A 125 4.20 -3.60 -9.88
N ALA A 126 4.60 -4.21 -8.76
CA ALA A 126 5.71 -5.15 -8.75
C ALA A 126 5.21 -6.54 -9.14
N VAL A 127 5.80 -7.11 -10.18
CA VAL A 127 5.45 -8.43 -10.68
C VAL A 127 6.60 -9.40 -10.38
N ASP A 128 6.25 -10.53 -9.80
CA ASP A 128 7.12 -11.69 -9.71
C ASP A 128 6.27 -12.96 -9.90
N SER A 129 6.83 -14.15 -9.74
CA SER A 129 6.09 -15.40 -9.94
C SER A 129 5.34 -15.88 -8.69
N SER A 130 5.07 -15.02 -7.73
CA SER A 130 4.33 -15.37 -6.52
C SER A 130 2.82 -15.14 -6.70
N GLU A 131 1.99 -15.91 -6.00
CA GLU A 131 0.54 -15.74 -5.97
C GLU A 131 0.14 -14.35 -5.45
N ALA A 132 0.89 -13.81 -4.49
CA ALA A 132 0.65 -12.46 -3.98
C ALA A 132 0.90 -11.37 -5.03
N ALA A 133 1.85 -11.59 -5.96
CA ALA A 133 2.08 -10.68 -7.07
C ALA A 133 0.99 -10.80 -8.14
N ASP A 134 0.43 -11.98 -8.37
CA ASP A 134 -0.72 -12.17 -9.26
C ASP A 134 -1.93 -11.39 -8.75
N ASN A 135 -2.26 -11.53 -7.46
CA ASN A 135 -3.33 -10.77 -6.83
C ASN A 135 -3.05 -9.25 -6.84
N ALA A 136 -1.79 -8.85 -6.61
CA ALA A 136 -1.39 -7.45 -6.69
C ALA A 136 -1.57 -6.89 -8.12
N THR A 137 -1.29 -7.69 -9.14
CA THR A 137 -1.47 -7.31 -10.55
C THR A 137 -2.95 -7.07 -10.86
N GLU A 138 -3.84 -7.96 -10.41
CA GLU A 138 -5.29 -7.80 -10.56
C GLU A 138 -5.78 -6.49 -9.93
N TRP A 139 -5.36 -6.22 -8.69
CA TRP A 139 -5.72 -4.97 -8.01
C TRP A 139 -5.17 -3.73 -8.70
N ALA A 140 -3.94 -3.82 -9.23
CA ALA A 140 -3.32 -2.71 -9.96
C ALA A 140 -4.07 -2.37 -11.25
N PHE A 141 -4.52 -3.37 -12.01
CA PHE A 141 -5.38 -3.17 -13.17
C PHE A 141 -6.72 -2.53 -12.80
N ALA A 142 -7.38 -3.05 -11.75
CA ALA A 142 -8.64 -2.49 -11.28
C ALA A 142 -8.51 -1.02 -10.82
N GLU A 143 -7.42 -0.67 -10.11
CA GLU A 143 -7.14 0.71 -9.70
C GLU A 143 -6.79 1.61 -10.90
N ALA A 144 -6.05 1.10 -11.89
CA ALA A 144 -5.73 1.84 -13.10
C ALA A 144 -6.99 2.14 -13.92
N ALA A 145 -7.84 1.14 -14.15
CA ALA A 145 -9.11 1.30 -14.83
C ALA A 145 -10.04 2.30 -14.12
N LEU A 146 -10.17 2.17 -12.79
CA LEU A 146 -11.01 3.06 -11.97
C LEU A 146 -10.55 4.53 -12.05
N ARG A 147 -9.25 4.78 -12.16
CA ARG A 147 -8.65 6.12 -12.17
C ARG A 147 -8.41 6.67 -13.58
N GLY A 148 -8.62 5.87 -14.63
CA GLY A 148 -8.23 6.22 -15.98
C GLY A 148 -6.72 6.47 -16.11
N ALA A 149 -5.92 5.69 -15.41
CA ALA A 149 -4.47 5.84 -15.32
C ALA A 149 -3.76 4.73 -16.11
N ASP A 150 -2.54 5.01 -16.58
CA ASP A 150 -1.67 4.01 -17.14
C ASP A 150 -1.14 3.07 -16.04
N LEU A 151 -0.76 1.86 -16.40
CA LEU A 151 -0.16 0.87 -15.50
C LEU A 151 1.29 0.61 -15.90
N THR A 152 2.21 0.69 -14.94
CA THR A 152 3.60 0.26 -15.15
C THR A 152 3.87 -1.02 -14.37
N ALA A 153 4.06 -2.13 -15.09
CA ALA A 153 4.42 -3.43 -14.50
C ALA A 153 5.94 -3.54 -14.43
N VAL A 154 6.48 -3.71 -13.22
CA VAL A 154 7.92 -3.74 -12.98
C VAL A 154 8.35 -5.11 -12.47
N PHE A 155 9.24 -5.77 -13.20
CA PHE A 155 9.95 -6.96 -12.77
C PHE A 155 11.39 -6.60 -12.38
N SER A 156 11.83 -7.01 -11.20
CA SER A 156 13.21 -6.83 -10.75
C SER A 156 13.95 -8.15 -10.70
N CYS A 157 15.08 -8.21 -11.42
CA CYS A 157 15.93 -9.39 -11.46
C CYS A 157 16.78 -9.60 -10.20
N GLY A 158 16.72 -8.66 -9.24
CA GLY A 158 17.62 -8.65 -8.09
C GLY A 158 18.99 -8.07 -8.39
N GLU A 159 19.90 -8.19 -7.44
CA GLU A 159 21.29 -7.69 -7.61
C GLU A 159 22.04 -8.57 -8.62
N LEU A 160 22.63 -7.93 -9.61
CA LEU A 160 23.49 -8.63 -10.56
C LEU A 160 24.80 -9.04 -9.86
N PRO A 161 25.38 -10.21 -10.20
CA PRO A 161 26.67 -10.65 -9.64
C PRO A 161 27.73 -9.56 -9.84
N GLY A 162 28.44 -9.23 -8.76
CA GLY A 162 29.35 -8.10 -8.62
C GLY A 162 30.30 -7.90 -9.80
N SER A 163 30.51 -6.69 -10.13
CA SER A 163 31.43 -6.03 -11.06
C SER A 163 30.81 -5.24 -12.22
N LEU A 164 29.50 -5.16 -12.34
CA LEU A 164 28.85 -4.25 -13.29
C LEU A 164 28.77 -2.80 -12.74
N THR A 165 29.77 -2.40 -11.97
CA THR A 165 29.92 -1.00 -11.51
C THR A 165 30.55 -0.11 -12.56
N ASP A 166 31.06 -0.68 -13.67
CA ASP A 166 31.54 0.09 -14.82
C ASP A 166 30.33 0.53 -15.65
N ARG A 167 29.99 1.81 -15.51
CA ARG A 167 28.78 2.46 -16.06
C ARG A 167 28.77 2.60 -17.58
N ASP A 168 29.81 2.14 -18.29
CA ASP A 168 30.01 2.47 -19.70
C ASP A 168 29.60 1.40 -20.71
N SER A 169 29.25 0.17 -20.26
CA SER A 169 28.66 -0.82 -21.18
C SER A 169 27.94 -1.94 -20.43
N GLU A 170 26.62 -2.01 -20.59
CA GLU A 170 25.86 -3.17 -20.14
C GLU A 170 26.30 -4.41 -20.89
N PRO A 171 26.71 -5.52 -20.23
CA PRO A 171 27.14 -6.73 -20.90
C PRO A 171 26.07 -7.28 -21.81
N ARG A 172 26.46 -7.81 -22.97
CA ARG A 172 25.52 -8.38 -23.96
C ARG A 172 24.60 -9.43 -23.37
N TRP A 173 25.12 -10.31 -22.49
CA TRP A 173 24.28 -11.31 -21.80
C TRP A 173 23.20 -10.70 -20.92
N TRP A 174 23.43 -9.50 -20.37
CA TRP A 174 22.43 -8.80 -19.56
C TRP A 174 21.29 -8.27 -20.44
N LEU A 175 21.62 -7.71 -21.59
CA LEU A 175 20.61 -7.23 -22.54
C LEU A 175 19.75 -8.40 -23.07
N GLU A 176 20.37 -9.55 -23.36
CA GLU A 176 19.69 -10.77 -23.78
C GLU A 176 18.77 -11.30 -22.67
N TYR A 177 19.26 -11.35 -21.43
CA TYR A 177 18.47 -11.76 -20.27
C TYR A 177 17.32 -10.80 -19.99
N GLN A 178 17.55 -9.49 -20.05
CA GLN A 178 16.52 -8.46 -19.87
C GLN A 178 15.42 -8.59 -20.92
N ALA A 179 15.79 -8.80 -22.20
CA ALA A 179 14.82 -8.99 -23.26
C ALA A 179 13.95 -10.24 -23.05
N GLN A 180 14.55 -11.35 -22.57
CA GLN A 180 13.82 -12.57 -22.24
C GLN A 180 12.84 -12.33 -21.07
N GLN A 181 13.29 -11.65 -20.00
CA GLN A 181 12.42 -11.34 -18.86
C GLN A 181 11.29 -10.39 -19.25
N LEU A 182 11.55 -9.44 -20.14
CA LEU A 182 10.53 -8.52 -20.64
C LEU A 182 9.45 -9.27 -21.45
N GLN A 183 9.87 -10.25 -22.27
CA GLN A 183 8.91 -11.10 -22.99
C GLN A 183 8.00 -11.88 -22.01
N LEU A 184 8.60 -12.53 -21.00
CA LEU A 184 7.84 -13.26 -19.98
C LEU A 184 6.90 -12.36 -19.19
N LEU A 185 7.33 -11.13 -18.87
CA LEU A 185 6.49 -10.15 -18.21
C LEU A 185 5.31 -9.73 -19.09
N ASN A 186 5.54 -9.47 -20.39
CA ASN A 186 4.46 -9.15 -21.32
C ASN A 186 3.44 -10.29 -21.42
N GLU A 187 3.88 -11.55 -21.58
CA GLU A 187 3.01 -12.73 -21.63
C GLU A 187 2.19 -12.89 -20.33
N HIS A 188 2.79 -12.55 -19.17
CA HIS A 188 2.09 -12.57 -17.90
C HIS A 188 1.00 -11.49 -17.81
N ILE A 189 1.30 -10.29 -18.30
CA ILE A 189 0.40 -9.12 -18.24
C ILE A 189 -0.75 -9.25 -19.28
N GLU A 190 -0.49 -9.88 -20.42
CA GLU A 190 -1.43 -9.95 -21.54
C GLU A 190 -2.79 -10.53 -21.12
N ARG A 191 -2.80 -11.56 -20.27
CA ARG A 191 -4.03 -12.16 -19.73
C ARG A 191 -4.90 -11.20 -18.92
N TRP A 192 -4.30 -10.19 -18.27
CA TRP A 192 -5.02 -9.16 -17.53
C TRP A 192 -5.49 -8.04 -18.44
N SER A 193 -4.69 -7.70 -19.46
CA SER A 193 -5.05 -6.70 -20.48
C SER A 193 -6.29 -7.08 -21.28
N GLU A 194 -6.57 -8.37 -21.44
CA GLU A 194 -7.82 -8.86 -22.04
C GLU A 194 -9.06 -8.48 -21.22
N HIS A 195 -8.94 -8.39 -19.88
CA HIS A 195 -10.03 -8.03 -18.97
C HIS A 195 -10.18 -6.51 -18.77
N TYR A 196 -9.10 -5.75 -19.03
CA TYR A 196 -9.03 -4.31 -18.84
C TYR A 196 -8.46 -3.62 -20.11
N PRO A 197 -9.16 -3.70 -21.25
CA PRO A 197 -8.65 -3.21 -22.53
C PRO A 197 -8.44 -1.70 -22.58
N GLU A 198 -9.04 -0.93 -21.66
CA GLU A 198 -8.88 0.50 -21.52
C GLU A 198 -7.58 0.90 -20.82
N VAL A 199 -6.88 -0.02 -20.14
CA VAL A 199 -5.65 0.27 -19.39
C VAL A 199 -4.43 0.15 -20.30
N VAL A 200 -3.72 1.26 -20.48
CA VAL A 200 -2.43 1.25 -21.18
C VAL A 200 -1.35 0.71 -20.25
N VAL A 201 -0.67 -0.35 -20.65
CA VAL A 201 0.34 -1.02 -19.84
C VAL A 201 1.74 -0.85 -20.38
N HIS A 202 2.66 -0.46 -19.52
CA HIS A 202 4.09 -0.38 -19.77
C HIS A 202 4.82 -1.44 -18.94
N CYS A 203 5.61 -2.30 -19.59
CA CYS A 203 6.40 -3.31 -18.91
C CYS A 203 7.86 -2.87 -18.78
N ALA A 204 8.42 -3.00 -17.59
CA ALA A 204 9.81 -2.65 -17.31
C ALA A 204 10.53 -3.75 -16.54
N VAL A 205 11.74 -4.08 -17.00
CA VAL A 205 12.66 -5.01 -16.33
C VAL A 205 13.84 -4.22 -15.78
N THR A 206 14.12 -4.40 -14.49
CA THR A 206 15.18 -3.67 -13.79
C THR A 206 16.11 -4.61 -13.05
N SER A 207 17.32 -4.13 -12.75
CA SER A 207 18.25 -4.78 -11.82
C SER A 207 18.29 -4.08 -10.48
N GLY A 208 18.87 -4.74 -9.48
CA GLY A 208 19.03 -4.21 -8.13
C GLY A 208 17.92 -4.64 -7.17
N ARG A 209 17.95 -4.09 -5.97
CA ARG A 209 16.93 -4.40 -4.95
C ARG A 209 15.57 -3.89 -5.39
N THR A 210 14.59 -4.77 -5.44
CA THR A 210 13.22 -4.49 -5.91
C THR A 210 12.62 -3.22 -5.29
N ALA A 211 12.78 -3.03 -3.97
CA ALA A 211 12.27 -1.84 -3.30
C ALA A 211 12.87 -0.54 -3.85
N TRP A 212 14.17 -0.50 -4.10
CA TRP A 212 14.84 0.68 -4.67
C TRP A 212 14.45 0.92 -6.12
N ALA A 213 14.32 -0.16 -6.91
CA ALA A 213 13.82 -0.07 -8.27
C ALA A 213 12.42 0.56 -8.30
N LEU A 214 11.50 0.09 -7.45
CA LEU A 214 10.14 0.63 -7.37
C LEU A 214 10.11 2.07 -6.85
N MET A 215 10.99 2.46 -5.91
CA MET A 215 11.05 3.84 -5.41
C MET A 215 11.41 4.86 -6.50
N ARG A 216 12.13 4.44 -7.56
CA ARG A 216 12.40 5.32 -8.71
C ARG A 216 11.12 5.67 -9.45
N TRP A 217 10.18 4.72 -9.59
CA TRP A 217 8.87 4.93 -10.19
C TRP A 217 7.90 5.67 -9.26
N ALA A 218 8.10 5.54 -7.95
CA ALA A 218 7.21 6.09 -6.93
C ALA A 218 7.07 7.62 -6.97
N HIS A 219 8.04 8.33 -7.52
CA HIS A 219 7.99 9.79 -7.67
C HIS A 219 6.96 10.25 -8.71
N GLU A 220 6.68 9.40 -9.70
CA GLU A 220 5.74 9.66 -10.81
C GLU A 220 4.45 8.84 -10.67
N ALA A 221 4.33 8.03 -9.62
CA ALA A 221 3.19 7.15 -9.39
C ALA A 221 2.15 7.78 -8.46
N GLN A 222 0.88 7.50 -8.74
CA GLN A 222 -0.24 7.77 -7.82
C GLN A 222 -0.29 6.70 -6.71
N LEU A 223 0.08 5.46 -7.05
CA LEU A 223 0.00 4.31 -6.18
C LEU A 223 1.03 3.27 -6.61
N ILE A 224 1.71 2.66 -5.65
CA ILE A 224 2.47 1.42 -5.87
C ILE A 224 1.67 0.27 -5.30
N VAL A 225 1.53 -0.79 -6.08
CA VAL A 225 0.85 -2.04 -5.66
C VAL A 225 1.88 -3.16 -5.58
N VAL A 226 1.93 -3.85 -4.45
CA VAL A 226 2.85 -4.96 -4.24
C VAL A 226 2.17 -6.08 -3.46
N GLY A 227 2.58 -7.32 -3.70
CA GLY A 227 2.18 -8.43 -2.86
C GLY A 227 2.73 -8.29 -1.43
N SER A 228 2.04 -8.84 -0.45
CA SER A 228 2.52 -8.85 0.94
C SER A 228 3.79 -9.67 1.11
N ARG A 229 4.01 -10.66 0.24
CA ARG A 229 5.19 -11.54 0.17
C ARG A 229 5.60 -11.70 -1.29
N GLY A 230 6.84 -12.10 -1.54
CA GLY A 230 7.38 -12.43 -2.85
C GLY A 230 7.99 -13.82 -2.87
N ARG A 231 8.77 -14.14 -3.91
CA ARG A 231 9.42 -15.46 -4.15
C ARG A 231 10.31 -15.97 -3.00
N SER A 232 10.92 -15.09 -2.21
CA SER A 232 11.75 -15.48 -1.07
C SER A 232 10.87 -15.66 0.17
N GLU A 233 10.32 -16.85 0.36
CA GLU A 233 9.64 -17.24 1.59
C GLU A 233 10.68 -17.44 2.71
N PHE A 234 11.01 -16.38 3.42
CA PHE A 234 11.60 -16.57 4.75
C PHE A 234 10.51 -17.14 5.66
N VAL A 235 10.69 -18.38 6.08
CA VAL A 235 9.81 -19.07 7.03
C VAL A 235 9.67 -18.20 8.29
N GLY A 236 8.45 -17.70 8.55
CA GLY A 236 8.15 -16.82 9.68
C GLY A 236 8.08 -15.32 9.39
N ALA A 237 8.48 -14.84 8.21
CA ALA A 237 8.26 -13.45 7.83
C ALA A 237 6.81 -13.26 7.36
N VAL A 238 6.08 -12.35 8.02
CA VAL A 238 4.67 -12.07 7.70
C VAL A 238 4.55 -11.03 6.58
N LEU A 239 5.59 -10.20 6.38
CA LEU A 239 5.67 -9.17 5.35
C LEU A 239 7.01 -9.26 4.62
N GLY A 240 6.99 -9.15 3.30
CA GLY A 240 8.20 -9.19 2.46
C GLY A 240 9.09 -7.95 2.66
N SER A 241 10.39 -8.09 2.42
CA SER A 241 11.36 -6.99 2.57
C SER A 241 11.07 -5.80 1.64
N THR A 242 10.57 -6.05 0.43
CA THR A 242 10.15 -5.03 -0.52
C THR A 242 8.98 -4.22 0.01
N SER A 243 7.92 -4.90 0.44
CA SER A 243 6.70 -4.28 0.99
C SER A 243 7.01 -3.49 2.25
N HIS A 244 7.83 -4.04 3.14
CA HIS A 244 8.30 -3.35 4.34
C HIS A 244 9.08 -2.07 4.01
N ALA A 245 10.04 -2.13 3.07
CA ALA A 245 10.82 -0.96 2.68
C ALA A 245 9.94 0.13 2.03
N LEU A 246 8.97 -0.25 1.19
CA LEU A 246 8.06 0.69 0.54
C LEU A 246 7.15 1.39 1.57
N ILE A 247 6.59 0.67 2.54
CA ILE A 247 5.79 1.26 3.62
C ILE A 247 6.57 2.36 4.35
N HIS A 248 7.89 2.17 4.54
CA HIS A 248 8.72 3.15 5.26
C HIS A 248 9.25 4.29 4.41
N HIS A 249 9.45 4.08 3.11
CA HIS A 249 10.24 5.01 2.30
C HIS A 249 9.56 5.51 1.01
N SER A 250 8.43 4.91 0.60
CA SER A 250 7.76 5.35 -0.63
C SER A 250 7.26 6.80 -0.52
N PRO A 251 7.51 7.63 -1.54
CA PRO A 251 6.97 8.99 -1.60
C PRO A 251 5.49 9.05 -1.99
N CYS A 252 4.92 7.96 -2.49
CA CYS A 252 3.50 7.84 -2.83
C CYS A 252 2.81 6.75 -1.98
N PRO A 253 1.47 6.69 -1.97
CA PRO A 253 0.72 5.61 -1.33
C PRO A 253 1.16 4.23 -1.80
N VAL A 254 1.12 3.25 -0.89
CA VAL A 254 1.49 1.85 -1.18
C VAL A 254 0.34 0.93 -0.81
N MET A 255 -0.13 0.14 -1.76
CA MET A 255 -1.10 -0.93 -1.55
C MET A 255 -0.36 -2.25 -1.36
N ILE A 256 -0.61 -2.90 -0.24
CA ILE A 256 -0.09 -4.24 0.08
C ILE A 256 -1.22 -5.24 -0.09
N VAL A 257 -1.05 -6.20 -1.01
CA VAL A 257 -2.07 -7.20 -1.32
C VAL A 257 -1.65 -8.56 -0.76
N PRO A 258 -2.42 -9.14 0.18
CA PRO A 258 -2.14 -10.48 0.68
C PRO A 258 -2.41 -11.57 -0.37
N SER A 259 -1.71 -12.71 -0.26
CA SER A 259 -1.91 -13.86 -1.16
C SER A 259 -3.34 -14.44 -1.09
N SER A 260 -4.03 -14.25 0.03
CA SER A 260 -5.42 -14.70 0.20
C SER A 260 -6.49 -13.74 -0.35
N ALA A 261 -6.10 -12.59 -0.87
CA ALA A 261 -7.02 -11.58 -1.39
C ALA A 261 -7.20 -11.70 -2.91
N SER A 262 -7.78 -12.79 -3.39
CA SER A 262 -8.34 -12.78 -4.75
C SER A 262 -9.49 -11.77 -4.79
N SER A 263 -9.49 -10.86 -5.76
CA SER A 263 -10.60 -9.91 -5.94
C SER A 263 -11.82 -10.68 -6.42
N ASN A 264 -12.73 -10.98 -5.53
CA ASN A 264 -14.04 -11.54 -5.89
C ASN A 264 -14.92 -10.41 -6.49
N ARG A 265 -14.33 -9.60 -7.42
CA ARG A 265 -15.02 -8.51 -8.12
C ARG A 265 -15.77 -8.97 -9.37
N SER A 266 -15.75 -10.26 -9.73
CA SER A 266 -16.46 -10.80 -10.87
C SER A 266 -17.98 -10.95 -10.64
N GLY A 267 -18.62 -10.01 -9.94
CA GLY A 267 -20.05 -10.14 -9.70
C GLY A 267 -20.74 -8.98 -9.01
N GLN A 268 -20.48 -7.72 -9.42
CA GLN A 268 -21.48 -6.67 -9.21
C GLN A 268 -21.47 -5.69 -10.38
N PRO A 269 -22.69 -5.47 -10.99
CA PRO A 269 -22.90 -4.49 -12.04
C PRO A 269 -22.78 -3.05 -11.51
#